data_49552636ff339c5644c39449e16eb98c
#
_entry.id   49552636ff339c5644c39449e16eb98c
#
_cell.length_a   1.000
_cell.length_b   1.000
_cell.length_c   1.000
_cell.angle_alpha   90.00
_cell.angle_beta   90.00
_cell.angle_gamma   90.00
#
_symmetry.space_group_name_H-M   'P 1'
#
loop_
_entity.id
_entity.type
_entity.pdbx_description
1 polymer ?
#
loop_
_entity_poly.entity_id
_entity_poly.type
_entity_poly.pdbx_seq_one_letter_code
_entity_poly.pdbx_strand_id
1 'polypeptide(L)'
;MRCFETIVYRTDLITDPQVLAGVDAQLAVLVRRWPSLSRRRLAGYVDQVVAHAGRDAVRRRRDKQAEREFSIWDDGTGLAEVFGRLISTDAHMVDTRLDTLADTVCTQDPRTRTQRRADALGALAAGADRLQCRCGRTDCPADTTPVPRPVVIHVVATQASLQGADPTPGAMLGTGELVAADLPAELARSARCQPLVHPADAPPEPGYAPSRGLADFVCCRDLTCRFPGCDRPAAYCDLDHSIPYSDGDPTHASNLKCVCRLHHLIKTFWGWRDRQLPDGTVIWRSPAEQTYVTTPGSALLFPSLCAPTGELAPPTPTRAGRCAEPTAMMPKRRRTRAQNRANYIADQRRNNRQTGAPAK
;
A
#
# COMPACT_ATOMS: atom_id res chain seq x y z
N MET A 1 -9.49 14.82 41.82
CA MET A 1 -10.18 13.97 40.83
C MET A 1 -9.24 13.42 39.77
N ARG A 2 -8.53 14.22 38.98
CA ARG A 2 -7.67 13.74 37.86
C ARG A 2 -6.51 12.78 38.26
N CYS A 3 -5.96 12.87 39.48
CA CYS A 3 -4.92 11.94 39.95
C CYS A 3 -5.49 10.54 40.22
N PHE A 4 -6.66 10.46 40.80
CA PHE A 4 -7.36 9.21 41.09
C PHE A 4 -7.71 8.48 39.78
N GLU A 5 -8.24 9.17 38.78
CA GLU A 5 -8.50 8.62 37.46
C GLU A 5 -7.25 8.01 36.81
N THR A 6 -6.08 8.66 36.98
CA THR A 6 -4.83 8.13 36.46
C THR A 6 -4.42 6.84 37.17
N ILE A 7 -4.60 6.75 38.49
CA ILE A 7 -4.27 5.54 39.23
C ILE A 7 -5.20 4.40 38.82
N VAL A 8 -6.51 4.63 38.82
CA VAL A 8 -7.52 3.63 38.42
C VAL A 8 -7.23 3.12 37.01
N TYR A 9 -7.03 4.01 36.05
CA TYR A 9 -6.73 3.62 34.66
C TYR A 9 -5.47 2.74 34.55
N ARG A 10 -4.44 3.00 35.38
CA ARG A 10 -3.19 2.24 35.34
C ARG A 10 -3.25 0.90 36.07
N THR A 11 -4.14 0.77 37.03
CA THR A 11 -4.37 -0.49 37.77
C THR A 11 -5.45 -1.39 37.16
N ASP A 12 -6.22 -0.89 36.19
CA ASP A 12 -7.33 -1.58 35.52
C ASP A 12 -6.90 -2.88 34.81
N LEU A 13 -5.62 -3.01 34.51
CA LEU A 13 -5.04 -4.21 33.89
C LEU A 13 -4.78 -5.36 34.89
N ILE A 14 -4.94 -5.14 36.19
CA ILE A 14 -4.77 -6.18 37.22
C ILE A 14 -6.12 -6.90 37.38
N THR A 15 -6.16 -8.18 37.03
CA THR A 15 -7.39 -9.00 37.14
C THR A 15 -7.46 -9.84 38.39
N ASP A 16 -6.32 -10.12 39.03
CA ASP A 16 -6.29 -10.83 40.28
C ASP A 16 -6.66 -9.89 41.43
N PRO A 17 -7.79 -10.14 42.16
CA PRO A 17 -8.24 -9.28 43.22
C PRO A 17 -7.24 -9.15 44.39
N GLN A 18 -6.46 -10.20 44.67
CA GLN A 18 -5.47 -10.16 45.75
C GLN A 18 -4.26 -9.32 45.35
N VAL A 19 -3.81 -9.42 44.09
CA VAL A 19 -2.74 -8.57 43.53
C VAL A 19 -3.20 -7.12 43.50
N LEU A 20 -4.43 -6.87 43.06
CA LEU A 20 -5.02 -5.52 43.02
C LEU A 20 -5.08 -4.90 44.42
N ALA A 21 -5.57 -5.64 45.44
CA ALA A 21 -5.62 -5.18 46.82
C ALA A 21 -4.22 -4.87 47.39
N GLY A 22 -3.21 -5.69 47.05
CA GLY A 22 -1.82 -5.46 47.42
C GLY A 22 -1.24 -4.18 46.79
N VAL A 23 -1.50 -3.96 45.48
CA VAL A 23 -1.09 -2.75 44.76
C VAL A 23 -1.78 -1.52 45.34
N ASP A 24 -3.08 -1.60 45.63
CA ASP A 24 -3.86 -0.50 46.19
C ASP A 24 -3.34 -0.10 47.58
N ALA A 25 -3.11 -1.07 48.45
CA ALA A 25 -2.51 -0.84 49.77
C ALA A 25 -1.12 -0.18 49.67
N GLN A 26 -0.28 -0.62 48.74
CA GLN A 26 1.05 -0.05 48.50
C GLN A 26 0.95 1.38 47.95
N LEU A 27 0.08 1.63 46.98
CA LEU A 27 -0.18 2.96 46.43
C LEU A 27 -0.73 3.92 47.49
N ALA A 28 -1.64 3.47 48.38
CA ALA A 28 -2.17 4.28 49.43
C ALA A 28 -1.10 4.83 50.38
N VAL A 29 -0.03 4.07 50.61
CA VAL A 29 1.12 4.52 51.41
C VAL A 29 2.01 5.45 50.62
N LEU A 30 2.32 5.11 49.36
CA LEU A 30 3.27 5.84 48.54
C LEU A 30 2.74 7.22 48.11
N VAL A 31 1.46 7.34 47.79
CA VAL A 31 0.81 8.60 47.36
C VAL A 31 0.92 9.67 48.47
N ARG A 32 0.87 9.30 49.74
CA ARG A 32 1.04 10.23 50.88
C ARG A 32 2.46 10.81 50.99
N ARG A 33 3.44 10.11 50.43
CA ARG A 33 4.86 10.48 50.47
C ARG A 33 5.35 11.15 49.18
N TRP A 34 4.59 11.04 48.09
CA TRP A 34 4.98 11.65 46.83
C TRP A 34 4.76 13.16 46.84
N PRO A 35 5.71 13.94 46.31
CA PRO A 35 5.49 15.37 46.09
C PRO A 35 4.42 15.60 45.05
N SER A 36 4.04 16.85 44.82
CA SER A 36 3.17 17.20 43.69
C SER A 36 3.77 16.71 42.38
N LEU A 37 3.11 15.73 41.73
CA LEU A 37 3.55 15.10 40.50
C LEU A 37 2.71 15.59 39.32
N SER A 38 3.38 15.80 38.19
CA SER A 38 2.64 15.91 36.93
C SER A 38 1.93 14.57 36.64
N ARG A 39 0.82 14.61 35.90
CA ARG A 39 0.07 13.41 35.50
C ARG A 39 0.95 12.33 34.87
N ARG A 40 1.92 12.75 34.06
CA ARG A 40 2.87 11.83 33.39
C ARG A 40 3.80 11.13 34.40
N ARG A 41 4.32 11.87 35.39
CA ARG A 41 5.18 11.29 36.44
C ARG A 41 4.40 10.36 37.34
N LEU A 42 3.19 10.76 37.75
CA LEU A 42 2.29 9.91 38.56
C LEU A 42 2.03 8.58 37.83
N ALA A 43 1.67 8.62 36.55
CA ALA A 43 1.48 7.43 35.73
C ALA A 43 2.71 6.52 35.72
N GLY A 44 3.92 7.08 35.55
CA GLY A 44 5.16 6.32 35.59
C GLY A 44 5.44 5.62 36.92
N TYR A 45 5.19 6.29 38.06
CA TYR A 45 5.35 5.67 39.38
C TYR A 45 4.31 4.58 39.66
N VAL A 46 3.05 4.78 39.24
CA VAL A 46 2.02 3.75 39.34
C VAL A 46 2.39 2.54 38.49
N ASP A 47 2.87 2.76 37.26
CA ASP A 47 3.32 1.69 36.37
C ASP A 47 4.47 0.86 36.97
N GLN A 48 5.40 1.50 37.73
CA GLN A 48 6.46 0.78 38.43
C GLN A 48 5.91 -0.11 39.53
N VAL A 49 4.98 0.39 40.34
CA VAL A 49 4.34 -0.41 41.39
C VAL A 49 3.59 -1.61 40.79
N VAL A 50 2.80 -1.38 39.73
CA VAL A 50 2.08 -2.42 39.02
C VAL A 50 3.03 -3.45 38.41
N ALA A 51 4.15 -3.04 37.83
CA ALA A 51 5.14 -3.94 37.24
C ALA A 51 5.80 -4.87 38.24
N HIS A 52 5.94 -4.45 39.53
CA HIS A 52 6.51 -5.27 40.61
C HIS A 52 5.48 -6.22 41.23
N ALA A 53 4.18 -5.93 41.07
CA ALA A 53 3.15 -6.66 41.79
C ALA A 53 2.73 -7.99 41.16
N GLY A 54 3.09 -8.29 39.89
CA GLY A 54 2.72 -9.57 39.32
C GLY A 54 3.12 -9.82 37.87
N ARG A 55 3.33 -11.11 37.55
CA ARG A 55 3.68 -11.59 36.20
C ARG A 55 2.57 -11.33 35.17
N ASP A 56 1.31 -11.27 35.60
CA ASP A 56 0.15 -11.07 34.71
C ASP A 56 0.05 -9.63 34.18
N ALA A 57 0.50 -8.63 34.97
CA ALA A 57 0.59 -7.25 34.49
C ALA A 57 1.63 -7.10 33.36
N VAL A 58 2.77 -7.82 33.47
CA VAL A 58 3.82 -7.87 32.45
C VAL A 58 3.31 -8.60 31.20
N ARG A 59 2.57 -9.70 31.37
CA ARG A 59 1.99 -10.45 30.25
C ARG A 59 1.02 -9.61 29.43
N ARG A 60 0.09 -8.88 30.08
CA ARG A 60 -0.85 -8.00 29.39
C ARG A 60 -0.19 -6.81 28.71
N ARG A 61 0.92 -6.31 29.26
CA ARG A 61 1.72 -5.30 28.58
C ARG A 61 2.30 -5.85 27.27
N ARG A 62 2.74 -7.12 27.25
CA ARG A 62 3.18 -7.81 26.03
C ARG A 62 2.03 -8.04 25.05
N ASP A 63 0.86 -8.42 25.56
CA ASP A 63 -0.34 -8.62 24.73
C ASP A 63 -0.77 -7.29 24.08
N LYS A 64 -0.77 -6.17 24.83
CA LYS A 64 -1.00 -4.84 24.26
C LYS A 64 0.11 -4.38 23.27
N GLN A 65 1.34 -4.81 23.48
CA GLN A 65 2.39 -4.57 22.49
C GLN A 65 2.22 -5.40 21.22
N ALA A 66 1.50 -6.52 21.26
CA ALA A 66 1.14 -7.29 20.08
C ALA A 66 0.09 -6.61 19.20
N GLU A 67 -0.68 -5.65 19.76
CA GLU A 67 -1.66 -4.83 19.02
C GLU A 67 -1.01 -3.71 18.19
N ARG A 68 0.29 -3.78 17.92
CA ARG A 68 0.95 -2.81 17.05
C ARG A 68 0.37 -2.91 15.65
N GLU A 69 0.05 -1.76 15.11
CA GLU A 69 -0.47 -1.65 13.76
C GLU A 69 0.01 -0.34 13.13
N PHE A 70 0.09 -0.30 11.82
CA PHE A 70 0.37 0.89 11.04
C PHE A 70 -0.40 0.80 9.74
N SER A 71 -1.21 1.79 9.46
CA SER A 71 -2.10 1.83 8.31
C SER A 71 -2.04 3.19 7.63
N ILE A 72 -2.12 3.18 6.32
CA ILE A 72 -2.21 4.38 5.49
C ILE A 72 -3.36 4.15 4.52
N TRP A 73 -4.28 5.08 4.43
CA TRP A 73 -5.35 5.08 3.43
C TRP A 73 -5.57 6.47 2.87
N ASP A 74 -5.82 6.50 1.57
CA ASP A 74 -6.12 7.73 0.85
C ASP A 74 -7.57 8.16 1.13
N ASP A 75 -7.80 9.46 1.30
CA ASP A 75 -9.12 10.02 1.55
C ASP A 75 -9.84 10.47 0.27
N GLY A 76 -9.22 10.26 -0.90
CA GLY A 76 -9.73 10.66 -2.21
C GLY A 76 -9.63 12.16 -2.52
N THR A 77 -9.05 12.96 -1.61
CA THR A 77 -8.86 14.41 -1.80
C THR A 77 -7.45 14.78 -2.24
N GLY A 78 -6.56 13.79 -2.36
CA GLY A 78 -5.12 13.97 -2.59
C GLY A 78 -4.32 14.02 -1.29
N LEU A 79 -4.97 13.76 -0.15
CA LEU A 79 -4.33 13.53 1.14
C LEU A 79 -4.51 12.07 1.56
N ALA A 80 -3.62 11.59 2.39
CA ALA A 80 -3.73 10.27 2.99
C ALA A 80 -3.73 10.37 4.52
N GLU A 81 -4.59 9.61 5.18
CA GLU A 81 -4.58 9.45 6.62
C GLU A 81 -3.58 8.40 7.04
N VAL A 82 -2.81 8.71 8.07
CA VAL A 82 -1.82 7.81 8.67
C VAL A 82 -2.23 7.52 10.10
N PHE A 83 -2.47 6.26 10.40
CA PHE A 83 -2.78 5.79 11.74
C PHE A 83 -1.80 4.71 12.18
N GLY A 84 -1.39 4.74 13.47
CA GLY A 84 -0.52 3.69 13.96
C GLY A 84 -0.49 3.59 15.49
N ARG A 85 -0.27 2.36 15.97
CA ARG A 85 0.08 2.03 17.35
C ARG A 85 1.49 1.47 17.38
N LEU A 86 2.43 2.24 17.89
CA LEU A 86 3.83 1.92 18.01
C LEU A 86 4.22 1.66 19.46
N ILE A 87 5.35 1.00 19.67
CA ILE A 87 6.02 1.01 20.98
C ILE A 87 6.35 2.47 21.32
N SER A 88 6.16 2.87 22.59
CA SER A 88 6.36 4.27 23.00
C SER A 88 7.72 4.84 22.65
N THR A 89 8.77 4.02 22.70
CA THR A 89 10.14 4.42 22.32
C THR A 89 10.22 4.73 20.83
N ASP A 90 9.64 3.88 19.99
CA ASP A 90 9.66 4.05 18.54
C ASP A 90 8.82 5.25 18.13
N ALA A 91 7.63 5.40 18.73
CA ALA A 91 6.79 6.59 18.52
C ALA A 91 7.53 7.89 18.88
N HIS A 92 8.28 7.89 19.99
CA HIS A 92 9.06 9.05 20.40
C HIS A 92 10.26 9.32 19.47
N MET A 93 10.92 8.26 18.98
CA MET A 93 11.99 8.41 17.97
C MET A 93 11.46 9.01 16.68
N VAL A 94 10.31 8.52 16.18
CA VAL A 94 9.65 9.07 14.98
C VAL A 94 9.28 10.53 15.21
N ASP A 95 8.61 10.86 16.33
CA ASP A 95 8.20 12.21 16.67
C ASP A 95 9.39 13.19 16.72
N THR A 96 10.47 12.81 17.42
CA THR A 96 11.71 13.60 17.50
C THR A 96 12.38 13.78 16.15
N ARG A 97 12.41 12.72 15.32
CA ARG A 97 13.01 12.79 14.00
C ARG A 97 12.22 13.68 13.05
N LEU A 98 10.88 13.64 13.12
CA LEU A 98 10.02 14.53 12.34
C LEU A 98 10.24 16.00 12.71
N ASP A 99 10.38 16.30 14.00
CA ASP A 99 10.74 17.64 14.47
C ASP A 99 12.10 18.08 13.93
N THR A 100 13.10 17.23 14.07
CA THR A 100 14.47 17.51 13.59
C THR A 100 14.46 17.83 12.09
N LEU A 101 13.78 17.01 11.29
CA LEU A 101 13.66 17.22 9.84
C LEU A 101 12.91 18.52 9.53
N ALA A 102 11.78 18.78 10.20
CA ALA A 102 10.97 19.98 9.98
C ALA A 102 11.74 21.29 10.28
N ASP A 103 12.73 21.23 11.16
CA ASP A 103 13.54 22.37 11.55
C ASP A 103 14.80 22.58 10.66
N THR A 104 15.04 21.70 9.66
CA THR A 104 16.18 21.83 8.75
C THR A 104 15.99 22.86 7.62
N VAL A 105 14.77 23.38 7.41
CA VAL A 105 14.48 24.39 6.38
C VAL A 105 14.79 25.80 6.89
N CYS A 106 14.93 26.75 5.98
CA CYS A 106 15.17 28.15 6.35
C CYS A 106 13.91 28.82 6.92
N THR A 107 14.08 29.97 7.56
CA THR A 107 13.00 30.76 8.18
C THR A 107 11.98 31.32 7.18
N GLN A 108 12.31 31.32 5.89
CA GLN A 108 11.44 31.80 4.80
C GLN A 108 10.69 30.68 4.10
N ASP A 109 10.74 29.46 4.60
CA ASP A 109 9.92 28.37 4.08
C ASP A 109 8.44 28.70 4.29
N PRO A 110 7.59 28.69 3.23
CA PRO A 110 6.20 29.15 3.30
C PRO A 110 5.29 28.20 4.11
N ARG A 111 5.74 26.98 4.37
CA ARG A 111 4.95 25.98 5.11
C ARG A 111 4.91 26.29 6.60
N THR A 112 3.78 26.04 7.23
CA THR A 112 3.67 26.01 8.69
C THR A 112 4.51 24.88 9.27
N ARG A 113 4.82 24.92 10.56
CA ARG A 113 5.54 23.81 11.22
C ARG A 113 4.78 22.49 11.13
N THR A 114 3.45 22.52 11.22
CA THR A 114 2.60 21.33 11.07
C THR A 114 2.74 20.71 9.68
N GLN A 115 2.69 21.52 8.64
CA GLN A 115 2.89 21.06 7.26
C GLN A 115 4.30 20.50 7.05
N ARG A 116 5.32 21.17 7.59
CA ARG A 116 6.70 20.68 7.52
C ARG A 116 6.88 19.33 8.21
N ARG A 117 6.20 19.09 9.35
CA ARG A 117 6.21 17.79 10.03
C ARG A 117 5.52 16.69 9.19
N ALA A 118 4.43 17.01 8.51
CA ALA A 118 3.78 16.07 7.60
C ALA A 118 4.70 15.71 6.43
N ASP A 119 5.32 16.71 5.77
CA ASP A 119 6.26 16.50 4.69
C ASP A 119 7.54 15.76 5.15
N ALA A 120 7.94 15.96 6.41
CA ALA A 120 9.08 15.28 7.02
C ALA A 120 8.88 13.76 7.12
N LEU A 121 7.63 13.26 7.19
CA LEU A 121 7.36 11.82 7.14
C LEU A 121 7.79 11.23 5.79
N GLY A 122 7.53 11.92 4.69
CA GLY A 122 8.00 11.54 3.37
C GLY A 122 9.53 11.58 3.24
N ALA A 123 10.17 12.62 3.81
CA ALA A 123 11.63 12.73 3.86
C ALA A 123 12.26 11.59 4.70
N LEU A 124 11.67 11.26 5.85
CA LEU A 124 12.07 10.14 6.69
C LEU A 124 11.97 8.81 5.93
N ALA A 125 10.85 8.56 5.26
CA ALA A 125 10.65 7.36 4.45
C ALA A 125 11.66 7.26 3.29
N ALA A 126 12.11 8.40 2.78
CA ALA A 126 13.15 8.48 1.75
C ALA A 126 14.60 8.35 2.31
N GLY A 127 14.76 8.19 3.62
CA GLY A 127 16.09 8.16 4.25
C GLY A 127 16.84 9.50 4.20
N ALA A 128 16.12 10.62 4.04
CA ALA A 128 16.74 11.94 3.95
C ALA A 128 17.18 12.46 5.32
N ASP A 129 18.31 13.16 5.33
CA ASP A 129 18.82 13.81 6.54
C ASP A 129 18.22 15.20 6.76
N ARG A 130 17.63 15.77 5.74
CA ARG A 130 17.03 17.11 5.74
C ARG A 130 15.74 17.14 4.96
N LEU A 131 14.83 18.06 5.32
CA LEU A 131 13.64 18.37 4.54
C LEU A 131 14.01 19.38 3.45
N GLN A 132 13.52 19.17 2.22
CA GLN A 132 13.70 20.12 1.12
C GLN A 132 12.99 21.44 1.44
N CYS A 133 13.73 22.55 1.36
CA CYS A 133 13.18 23.88 1.57
C CYS A 133 12.35 24.33 0.35
N ARG A 134 11.22 25.01 0.58
CA ARG A 134 10.34 25.53 -0.47
C ARG A 134 10.33 27.07 -0.52
N CYS A 135 11.35 27.75 -0.01
CA CYS A 135 11.41 29.22 -0.03
C CYS A 135 11.61 29.83 -1.43
N GLY A 136 12.00 29.04 -2.42
CA GLY A 136 12.20 29.47 -3.81
C GLY A 136 13.44 30.32 -4.07
N ARG A 137 14.29 30.52 -3.07
CA ARG A 137 15.53 31.32 -3.18
C ARG A 137 16.66 30.51 -3.77
N THR A 138 17.41 31.08 -4.69
CA THR A 138 18.62 30.47 -5.29
C THR A 138 19.80 30.40 -4.33
N ASP A 139 19.84 31.25 -3.30
CA ASP A 139 20.86 31.36 -2.27
C ASP A 139 20.42 30.77 -0.92
N CYS A 140 19.46 29.86 -0.92
CA CYS A 140 18.91 29.30 0.30
C CYS A 140 19.96 28.46 1.04
N PRO A 141 20.30 28.80 2.32
CA PRO A 141 21.29 28.02 3.10
C PRO A 141 20.83 26.62 3.44
N ALA A 142 19.53 26.33 3.31
CA ALA A 142 18.93 25.02 3.52
C ALA A 142 18.73 24.26 2.20
N ASP A 143 19.15 24.79 1.06
CA ASP A 143 19.07 24.10 -0.22
C ASP A 143 20.05 22.92 -0.21
N THR A 144 19.55 21.75 -0.56
CA THR A 144 20.31 20.53 -0.59
C THR A 144 20.00 19.76 -1.86
N THR A 145 21.06 19.21 -2.47
CA THR A 145 20.92 18.27 -3.58
C THR A 145 19.98 17.13 -3.19
N PRO A 146 18.99 16.79 -4.01
CA PRO A 146 18.06 15.70 -3.71
C PRO A 146 18.82 14.39 -3.44
N VAL A 147 18.60 13.79 -2.27
CA VAL A 147 19.11 12.45 -1.99
C VAL A 147 18.33 11.45 -2.83
N PRO A 148 19.00 10.45 -3.48
CA PRO A 148 18.30 9.38 -4.19
C PRO A 148 17.29 8.71 -3.26
N ARG A 149 16.02 8.69 -3.66
CA ARG A 149 14.95 8.07 -2.87
C ARG A 149 14.94 6.57 -3.13
N PRO A 150 14.96 5.73 -2.10
CA PRO A 150 14.91 4.27 -2.26
C PRO A 150 13.53 3.79 -2.78
N VAL A 151 12.48 4.61 -2.65
CA VAL A 151 11.13 4.33 -3.13
C VAL A 151 10.84 5.19 -4.34
N VAL A 152 10.40 4.54 -5.44
CA VAL A 152 9.97 5.22 -6.67
C VAL A 152 8.46 5.18 -6.75
N ILE A 153 7.84 6.35 -6.85
CA ILE A 153 6.41 6.50 -7.09
C ILE A 153 6.23 6.93 -8.55
N HIS A 154 5.46 6.16 -9.30
CA HIS A 154 5.14 6.48 -10.69
C HIS A 154 3.80 7.20 -10.76
N VAL A 155 3.82 8.40 -11.31
CA VAL A 155 2.63 9.22 -11.56
C VAL A 155 2.49 9.42 -13.07
N VAL A 156 1.31 9.15 -13.61
CA VAL A 156 0.94 9.46 -14.99
C VAL A 156 0.27 10.82 -14.99
N ALA A 157 0.70 11.72 -15.88
CA ALA A 157 0.11 13.04 -16.03
C ALA A 157 0.24 13.51 -17.48
N THR A 158 -0.61 14.46 -17.90
CA THR A 158 -0.46 15.10 -19.21
C THR A 158 0.74 16.05 -19.20
N GLN A 159 1.32 16.31 -20.37
CA GLN A 159 2.38 17.31 -20.49
C GLN A 159 1.90 18.69 -20.06
N ALA A 160 0.66 19.04 -20.37
CA ALA A 160 0.07 20.32 -19.98
C ALA A 160 -0.10 20.43 -18.46
N SER A 161 -0.49 19.36 -17.75
CA SER A 161 -0.55 19.32 -16.28
C SER A 161 0.84 19.47 -15.65
N LEU A 162 1.89 18.87 -16.24
CA LEU A 162 3.27 19.03 -15.77
C LEU A 162 3.78 20.49 -15.91
N GLN A 163 3.20 21.24 -16.85
CA GLN A 163 3.51 22.66 -17.09
C GLN A 163 2.58 23.60 -16.31
N GLY A 164 1.60 23.06 -15.56
CA GLY A 164 0.59 23.86 -14.85
C GLY A 164 -0.43 24.52 -15.77
N ALA A 165 -0.56 24.09 -17.02
CA ALA A 165 -1.45 24.67 -18.03
C ALA A 165 -2.81 23.96 -18.15
N ASP A 166 -2.98 22.80 -17.48
CA ASP A 166 -4.17 21.97 -17.56
C ASP A 166 -4.55 21.45 -16.15
N PRO A 167 -5.82 21.59 -15.72
CA PRO A 167 -6.29 21.10 -14.43
C PRO A 167 -6.53 19.58 -14.39
N THR A 168 -6.14 18.82 -15.40
CA THR A 168 -6.30 17.36 -15.39
C THR A 168 -5.48 16.74 -14.26
N PRO A 169 -6.10 15.95 -13.36
CA PRO A 169 -5.39 15.24 -12.29
C PRO A 169 -4.39 14.25 -12.84
N GLY A 170 -3.31 13.98 -12.08
CA GLY A 170 -2.46 12.83 -12.31
C GLY A 170 -3.08 11.53 -11.77
N ALA A 171 -2.47 10.39 -12.10
CA ALA A 171 -2.84 9.09 -11.56
C ALA A 171 -1.60 8.34 -11.05
N MET A 172 -1.64 7.81 -9.83
CA MET A 172 -0.58 6.97 -9.28
C MET A 172 -0.71 5.52 -9.75
N LEU A 173 0.32 4.98 -10.39
CA LEU A 173 0.31 3.58 -10.85
C LEU A 173 0.33 2.56 -9.72
N GLY A 174 0.88 2.92 -8.56
CA GLY A 174 1.01 2.03 -7.40
C GLY A 174 -0.26 1.85 -6.58
N THR A 175 -1.16 2.84 -6.60
CA THR A 175 -2.41 2.82 -5.83
C THR A 175 -3.65 2.90 -6.72
N GLY A 176 -3.51 3.41 -7.94
CA GLY A 176 -4.63 3.71 -8.84
C GLY A 176 -5.36 5.00 -8.50
N GLU A 177 -4.87 5.75 -7.52
CA GLU A 177 -5.51 6.96 -6.99
C GLU A 177 -5.16 8.20 -7.80
N LEU A 178 -6.03 9.18 -7.71
CA LEU A 178 -5.85 10.47 -8.38
C LEU A 178 -4.90 11.37 -7.59
N VAL A 179 -4.08 12.10 -8.32
CA VAL A 179 -3.17 13.10 -7.80
C VAL A 179 -3.76 14.47 -8.12
N ALA A 180 -3.93 15.32 -7.11
CA ALA A 180 -4.50 16.67 -7.30
C ALA A 180 -3.83 17.42 -8.46
N ALA A 181 -4.60 18.22 -9.20
CA ALA A 181 -4.20 18.77 -10.48
C ALA A 181 -2.96 19.70 -10.43
N ASP A 182 -2.70 20.34 -9.30
CA ASP A 182 -1.53 21.21 -9.05
C ASP A 182 -0.26 20.42 -8.70
N LEU A 183 -0.41 19.22 -8.14
CA LEU A 183 0.70 18.42 -7.66
C LEU A 183 1.63 17.87 -8.77
N PRO A 184 1.16 17.46 -9.97
CA PRO A 184 2.04 17.02 -11.06
C PRO A 184 3.07 18.08 -11.45
N ALA A 185 2.70 19.33 -11.52
CA ALA A 185 3.61 20.43 -11.84
C ALA A 185 4.66 20.68 -10.73
N GLU A 186 4.26 20.51 -9.47
CA GLU A 186 5.18 20.58 -8.34
C GLU A 186 6.17 19.40 -8.34
N LEU A 187 5.69 18.19 -8.51
CA LEU A 187 6.51 16.98 -8.57
C LEU A 187 7.49 17.01 -9.74
N ALA A 188 7.10 17.54 -10.90
CA ALA A 188 7.94 17.62 -12.08
C ALA A 188 9.23 18.42 -11.88
N ARG A 189 9.26 19.35 -10.90
CA ARG A 189 10.47 20.15 -10.59
C ARG A 189 11.65 19.33 -10.09
N SER A 190 11.36 18.19 -9.47
CA SER A 190 12.39 17.30 -8.87
C SER A 190 12.28 15.84 -9.32
N ALA A 191 11.24 15.49 -10.07
CA ALA A 191 11.03 14.14 -10.56
C ALA A 191 11.74 13.90 -11.89
N ARG A 192 12.09 12.66 -12.16
CA ARG A 192 12.50 12.23 -13.49
C ARG A 192 11.24 12.08 -14.35
N CYS A 193 11.05 12.97 -15.30
CA CYS A 193 9.99 12.86 -16.29
C CYS A 193 10.44 11.95 -17.43
N GLN A 194 9.59 11.00 -17.81
CA GLN A 194 9.80 10.10 -18.94
C GLN A 194 8.62 10.23 -19.88
N PRO A 195 8.83 10.64 -21.15
CA PRO A 195 7.76 10.66 -22.14
C PRO A 195 7.18 9.27 -22.34
N LEU A 196 5.86 9.18 -22.29
CA LEU A 196 5.13 7.98 -22.68
C LEU A 196 4.70 8.13 -24.14
N VAL A 197 5.21 7.24 -24.99
CA VAL A 197 4.91 7.26 -26.41
C VAL A 197 3.79 6.27 -26.70
N HIS A 198 2.72 6.77 -27.36
CA HIS A 198 1.66 5.90 -27.86
C HIS A 198 2.21 5.04 -29.02
N PRO A 199 2.05 3.69 -28.97
CA PRO A 199 2.65 2.83 -29.99
C PRO A 199 2.03 2.98 -31.40
N ALA A 200 0.83 3.59 -31.50
CA ALA A 200 0.12 3.76 -32.77
C ALA A 200 0.10 2.46 -33.61
N ASP A 201 0.65 2.51 -34.80
CA ASP A 201 0.76 1.37 -35.72
C ASP A 201 2.10 0.65 -35.61
N ALA A 202 2.79 0.73 -34.48
CA ALA A 202 4.05 0.02 -34.27
C ALA A 202 3.85 -1.49 -34.53
N PRO A 203 4.83 -2.16 -35.18
CA PRO A 203 4.73 -3.58 -35.41
C PRO A 203 4.80 -4.37 -34.09
N PRO A 204 4.27 -5.59 -34.10
CA PRO A 204 4.37 -6.48 -32.96
C PRO A 204 5.83 -6.76 -32.57
N GLU A 205 6.07 -6.91 -31.26
CA GLU A 205 7.38 -7.29 -30.74
C GLU A 205 7.60 -8.82 -30.87
N PRO A 206 8.83 -9.25 -31.16
CA PRO A 206 9.08 -10.66 -31.48
C PRO A 206 9.12 -11.59 -30.26
N GLY A 207 9.16 -11.04 -29.03
CA GLY A 207 9.29 -11.82 -27.79
C GLY A 207 7.97 -11.99 -27.07
N TYR A 208 7.88 -13.02 -26.20
CA TYR A 208 6.75 -13.19 -25.27
C TYR A 208 6.67 -12.05 -24.25
N ALA A 209 7.80 -11.63 -23.70
CA ALA A 209 7.85 -10.52 -22.75
C ALA A 209 7.89 -9.19 -23.54
N PRO A 210 6.98 -8.23 -23.22
CA PRO A 210 7.00 -6.94 -23.86
C PRO A 210 8.25 -6.15 -23.47
N SER A 211 8.70 -5.26 -24.37
CA SER A 211 9.71 -4.26 -24.04
C SER A 211 9.22 -3.37 -22.88
N ARG A 212 10.16 -2.71 -22.20
CA ARG A 212 9.82 -1.79 -21.13
C ARG A 212 8.87 -0.67 -21.60
N GLY A 213 9.10 -0.12 -22.80
CA GLY A 213 8.24 0.93 -23.35
C GLY A 213 6.80 0.48 -23.56
N LEU A 214 6.62 -0.72 -24.13
CA LEU A 214 5.29 -1.31 -24.31
C LEU A 214 4.63 -1.68 -22.98
N ALA A 215 5.39 -2.20 -22.03
CA ALA A 215 4.91 -2.51 -20.68
C ALA A 215 4.44 -1.23 -19.95
N ASP A 216 5.26 -0.18 -19.96
CA ASP A 216 4.93 1.12 -19.36
C ASP A 216 3.66 1.70 -20.01
N PHE A 217 3.53 1.63 -21.36
CA PHE A 217 2.34 2.07 -22.06
C PHE A 217 1.09 1.32 -21.60
N VAL A 218 1.11 -0.01 -21.56
CA VAL A 218 -0.04 -0.83 -21.17
C VAL A 218 -0.43 -0.54 -19.70
N CYS A 219 0.54 -0.42 -18.80
CA CYS A 219 0.28 -0.08 -17.41
C CYS A 219 -0.36 1.31 -17.26
N CYS A 220 0.15 2.31 -17.99
CA CYS A 220 -0.39 3.68 -17.95
C CYS A 220 -1.76 3.79 -18.61
N ARG A 221 -2.03 3.02 -19.67
CA ARG A 221 -3.35 2.94 -20.30
C ARG A 221 -4.36 2.30 -19.37
N ASP A 222 -4.02 1.18 -18.74
CA ASP A 222 -4.95 0.36 -17.98
C ASP A 222 -5.18 0.87 -16.55
N LEU A 223 -4.18 1.47 -15.92
CA LEU A 223 -4.12 1.96 -14.53
C LEU A 223 -4.46 0.90 -13.48
N THR A 224 -5.40 0.00 -13.75
CA THR A 224 -5.84 -1.07 -12.85
C THR A 224 -6.01 -2.40 -13.61
N CYS A 225 -6.25 -3.48 -12.87
CA CYS A 225 -6.63 -4.77 -13.42
C CYS A 225 -7.87 -4.65 -14.33
N ARG A 226 -7.79 -5.23 -15.52
CA ARG A 226 -8.84 -5.15 -16.54
C ARG A 226 -9.99 -6.16 -16.34
N PHE A 227 -9.95 -6.97 -15.30
CA PHE A 227 -11.04 -7.90 -14.98
C PHE A 227 -12.22 -7.12 -14.39
N PRO A 228 -13.49 -7.47 -14.73
CA PRO A 228 -14.68 -6.76 -14.25
C PRO A 228 -14.72 -6.63 -12.73
N GLY A 229 -14.91 -5.40 -12.24
CA GLY A 229 -15.04 -5.10 -10.81
C GLY A 229 -13.75 -5.25 -10.00
N CYS A 230 -12.57 -5.18 -10.64
CA CYS A 230 -11.29 -5.26 -9.94
C CYS A 230 -10.50 -3.96 -10.05
N ASP A 231 -10.17 -3.37 -8.91
CA ASP A 231 -9.41 -2.12 -8.79
C ASP A 231 -7.93 -2.34 -8.42
N ARG A 232 -7.40 -3.57 -8.57
CA ARG A 232 -5.99 -3.85 -8.28
C ARG A 232 -5.10 -2.98 -9.17
N PRO A 233 -4.20 -2.13 -8.62
CA PRO A 233 -3.37 -1.23 -9.41
C PRO A 233 -2.49 -1.96 -10.42
N ALA A 234 -2.27 -1.35 -11.59
CA ALA A 234 -1.50 -1.94 -12.70
C ALA A 234 -0.07 -2.32 -12.31
N ALA A 235 0.55 -1.58 -11.39
CA ALA A 235 1.88 -1.90 -10.87
C ALA A 235 1.99 -3.30 -10.21
N TYR A 236 0.86 -3.88 -9.81
CA TYR A 236 0.78 -5.22 -9.19
C TYR A 236 0.07 -6.24 -10.09
N CYS A 237 -0.03 -5.95 -11.38
CA CYS A 237 -0.64 -6.82 -12.37
C CYS A 237 0.40 -7.51 -13.25
N ASP A 238 0.07 -8.70 -13.72
CA ASP A 238 0.76 -9.33 -14.83
C ASP A 238 0.30 -8.67 -16.15
N LEU A 239 1.17 -8.58 -17.14
CA LEU A 239 0.80 -8.23 -18.51
C LEU A 239 0.36 -9.52 -19.21
N ASP A 240 -0.92 -9.61 -19.51
CA ASP A 240 -1.56 -10.81 -20.06
C ASP A 240 -1.96 -10.61 -21.51
N HIS A 241 -1.68 -11.62 -22.33
CA HIS A 241 -2.12 -11.65 -23.73
C HIS A 241 -3.59 -12.04 -23.81
N SER A 242 -4.41 -11.29 -24.52
CA SER A 242 -5.81 -11.63 -24.80
C SER A 242 -5.90 -12.92 -25.58
N ILE A 243 -5.19 -13.00 -26.67
CA ILE A 243 -4.96 -14.24 -27.43
C ILE A 243 -3.60 -14.76 -27.00
N PRO A 244 -3.49 -16.01 -26.50
CA PRO A 244 -2.25 -16.54 -25.98
C PRO A 244 -1.10 -16.49 -27.01
N TYR A 245 0.07 -16.07 -26.59
CA TYR A 245 1.29 -16.06 -27.43
C TYR A 245 1.59 -17.42 -28.06
N SER A 246 1.29 -18.47 -27.33
CA SER A 246 1.42 -19.85 -27.81
C SER A 246 0.49 -20.21 -28.99
N ASP A 247 -0.55 -19.46 -29.19
CA ASP A 247 -1.52 -19.66 -30.27
C ASP A 247 -1.16 -18.80 -31.51
N GLY A 248 0.03 -18.20 -31.48
CA GLY A 248 0.62 -17.48 -32.61
C GLY A 248 0.36 -15.99 -32.60
N ASP A 249 -0.28 -15.45 -31.56
CA ASP A 249 -0.57 -14.02 -31.53
C ASP A 249 0.58 -13.25 -30.88
N PRO A 250 1.02 -12.16 -31.49
CA PRO A 250 2.23 -11.46 -31.09
C PRO A 250 2.04 -10.58 -29.83
N THR A 251 3.16 -10.22 -29.24
CA THR A 251 3.25 -9.22 -28.18
C THR A 251 3.02 -7.83 -28.75
N HIS A 252 1.83 -7.28 -28.52
CA HIS A 252 1.38 -6.00 -29.09
C HIS A 252 0.41 -5.28 -28.16
N ALA A 253 0.33 -3.95 -28.26
CA ALA A 253 -0.57 -3.15 -27.41
C ALA A 253 -2.04 -3.55 -27.52
N SER A 254 -2.51 -3.97 -28.71
CA SER A 254 -3.89 -4.46 -28.92
C SER A 254 -4.14 -5.85 -28.34
N ASN A 255 -3.10 -6.58 -27.93
CA ASN A 255 -3.21 -7.92 -27.37
C ASN A 255 -2.76 -8.01 -25.89
N LEU A 256 -2.23 -6.94 -25.32
CA LEU A 256 -1.75 -6.90 -23.94
C LEU A 256 -2.65 -6.08 -23.05
N LYS A 257 -2.87 -6.56 -21.82
CA LYS A 257 -3.62 -5.87 -20.77
C LYS A 257 -3.10 -6.21 -19.39
N CYS A 258 -3.37 -5.34 -18.42
CA CYS A 258 -3.06 -5.58 -17.01
C CYS A 258 -4.11 -6.51 -16.37
N VAL A 259 -3.70 -7.64 -15.83
CA VAL A 259 -4.56 -8.56 -15.09
C VAL A 259 -3.87 -8.98 -13.81
N CYS A 260 -4.49 -8.79 -12.65
CA CYS A 260 -3.87 -9.19 -11.39
C CYS A 260 -3.72 -10.72 -11.32
N ARG A 261 -2.77 -11.19 -10.53
CA ARG A 261 -2.44 -12.62 -10.44
C ARG A 261 -3.65 -13.53 -10.21
N LEU A 262 -4.62 -13.10 -9.41
CA LEU A 262 -5.84 -13.85 -9.18
C LEU A 262 -6.65 -14.02 -10.47
N HIS A 263 -6.90 -12.92 -11.17
CA HIS A 263 -7.74 -12.90 -12.37
C HIS A 263 -7.04 -13.51 -13.59
N HIS A 264 -5.72 -13.41 -13.65
CA HIS A 264 -4.92 -14.14 -14.64
C HIS A 264 -5.11 -15.66 -14.48
N LEU A 265 -5.08 -16.18 -13.25
CA LEU A 265 -5.35 -17.60 -12.98
C LEU A 265 -6.81 -17.98 -13.27
N ILE A 266 -7.77 -17.10 -12.97
CA ILE A 266 -9.19 -17.29 -13.29
C ILE A 266 -9.39 -17.41 -14.80
N LYS A 267 -8.82 -16.50 -15.58
CA LYS A 267 -8.84 -16.59 -17.05
C LYS A 267 -8.23 -17.91 -17.52
N THR A 268 -7.04 -18.25 -17.05
CA THR A 268 -6.29 -19.41 -17.54
C THR A 268 -6.98 -20.74 -17.25
N PHE A 269 -7.59 -20.88 -16.04
CA PHE A 269 -8.03 -22.19 -15.55
C PHE A 269 -9.54 -22.35 -15.32
N TRP A 270 -10.30 -21.26 -15.28
CA TRP A 270 -11.71 -21.29 -14.88
C TRP A 270 -12.68 -20.96 -16.02
N GLY A 271 -12.20 -21.01 -17.26
CA GLY A 271 -13.04 -20.91 -18.46
C GLY A 271 -13.50 -19.48 -18.80
N TRP A 272 -12.94 -18.46 -18.16
CA TRP A 272 -13.16 -17.09 -18.60
C TRP A 272 -12.42 -16.83 -19.89
N ARG A 273 -13.07 -16.10 -20.81
CA ARG A 273 -12.50 -15.70 -22.11
C ARG A 273 -12.58 -14.20 -22.22
N ASP A 274 -11.65 -13.64 -22.98
CA ASP A 274 -11.64 -12.21 -23.27
C ASP A 274 -11.29 -11.94 -24.72
N ARG A 275 -11.72 -10.78 -25.18
CA ARG A 275 -11.37 -10.19 -26.46
C ARG A 275 -11.03 -8.73 -26.20
N GLN A 276 -9.85 -8.31 -26.62
CA GLN A 276 -9.43 -6.93 -26.55
C GLN A 276 -9.67 -6.22 -27.89
N LEU A 277 -10.09 -4.96 -27.82
CA LEU A 277 -10.20 -4.06 -28.97
C LEU A 277 -8.96 -3.18 -29.07
N PRO A 278 -8.69 -2.57 -30.25
CA PRO A 278 -7.52 -1.73 -30.45
C PRO A 278 -7.39 -0.53 -29.49
N ASP A 279 -8.51 -0.01 -29.00
CA ASP A 279 -8.57 1.08 -28.00
C ASP A 279 -8.31 0.63 -26.55
N GLY A 280 -7.99 -0.65 -26.34
CA GLY A 280 -7.78 -1.24 -25.02
C GLY A 280 -9.08 -1.67 -24.30
N THR A 281 -10.24 -1.48 -24.88
CA THR A 281 -11.50 -2.03 -24.35
C THR A 281 -11.43 -3.55 -24.33
N VAL A 282 -11.85 -4.16 -23.22
CA VAL A 282 -11.86 -5.63 -23.08
C VAL A 282 -13.28 -6.13 -22.88
N ILE A 283 -13.69 -7.07 -23.73
CA ILE A 283 -14.96 -7.79 -23.66
C ILE A 283 -14.68 -9.13 -23.02
N TRP A 284 -15.20 -9.34 -21.81
CA TRP A 284 -15.07 -10.56 -21.04
C TRP A 284 -16.30 -11.45 -21.20
N ARG A 285 -16.08 -12.74 -21.24
CA ARG A 285 -17.15 -13.75 -21.24
C ARG A 285 -16.92 -14.75 -20.10
N SER A 286 -17.89 -14.85 -19.21
CA SER A 286 -17.83 -15.78 -18.09
C SER A 286 -18.13 -17.23 -18.53
N PRO A 287 -17.81 -18.23 -17.70
CA PRO A 287 -18.24 -19.62 -17.97
C PRO A 287 -19.75 -19.82 -18.07
N ALA A 288 -20.53 -18.91 -17.47
CA ALA A 288 -21.99 -18.86 -17.59
C ALA A 288 -22.47 -18.05 -18.80
N GLU A 289 -21.58 -17.79 -19.78
CA GLU A 289 -21.86 -17.08 -21.03
C GLU A 289 -22.32 -15.61 -20.86
N GLN A 290 -22.12 -15.03 -19.65
CA GLN A 290 -22.41 -13.62 -19.40
C GLN A 290 -21.26 -12.75 -19.95
N THR A 291 -21.63 -11.63 -20.55
CA THR A 291 -20.68 -10.69 -21.14
C THR A 291 -20.52 -9.45 -20.27
N TYR A 292 -19.27 -9.02 -20.07
CA TYR A 292 -18.89 -7.81 -19.36
C TYR A 292 -17.95 -7.00 -20.25
N VAL A 293 -18.08 -5.68 -20.20
CA VAL A 293 -17.20 -4.77 -20.95
C VAL A 293 -16.46 -3.88 -19.97
N THR A 294 -15.15 -3.79 -20.12
CA THR A 294 -14.32 -2.88 -19.32
C THR A 294 -13.51 -1.97 -20.22
N THR A 295 -13.52 -0.68 -19.95
CA THR A 295 -12.72 0.33 -20.63
C THR A 295 -11.37 0.55 -19.90
N PRO A 296 -10.30 1.02 -20.53
CA PRO A 296 -9.07 1.39 -19.84
C PRO A 296 -9.33 2.40 -18.73
N GLY A 297 -8.61 2.26 -17.60
CA GLY A 297 -8.75 3.19 -16.47
C GLY A 297 -8.36 4.63 -16.83
N SER A 298 -7.48 4.79 -17.80
CA SER A 298 -7.06 6.11 -18.32
C SER A 298 -8.08 6.79 -19.22
N ALA A 299 -9.15 6.12 -19.65
CA ALA A 299 -10.05 6.62 -20.68
C ALA A 299 -10.68 8.00 -20.38
N LEU A 300 -10.91 8.30 -19.10
CA LEU A 300 -11.45 9.59 -18.67
C LEU A 300 -10.39 10.66 -18.47
N LEU A 301 -9.20 10.30 -17.99
CA LEU A 301 -8.15 11.24 -17.63
C LEU A 301 -7.16 11.48 -18.77
N PHE A 302 -6.83 10.43 -19.49
CA PHE A 302 -5.80 10.41 -20.53
C PHE A 302 -6.32 9.73 -21.79
N PRO A 303 -7.38 10.27 -22.44
CA PRO A 303 -8.04 9.62 -23.57
C PRO A 303 -7.09 9.37 -24.77
N SER A 304 -6.01 10.12 -24.89
CA SER A 304 -5.00 9.90 -25.90
C SER A 304 -4.30 8.54 -25.78
N LEU A 305 -4.23 7.96 -24.56
CA LEU A 305 -3.69 6.61 -24.33
C LEU A 305 -4.65 5.51 -24.81
N CYS A 306 -5.92 5.85 -25.03
CA CYS A 306 -6.95 4.95 -25.53
C CYS A 306 -7.21 5.14 -27.03
N ALA A 307 -6.40 5.93 -27.73
CA ALA A 307 -6.45 5.95 -29.19
C ALA A 307 -6.18 4.53 -29.72
N PRO A 308 -6.86 4.08 -30.79
CA PRO A 308 -6.65 2.76 -31.35
C PRO A 308 -5.18 2.51 -31.69
N THR A 309 -4.69 1.35 -31.24
CA THR A 309 -3.39 0.81 -31.70
C THR A 309 -3.63 -0.11 -32.91
N GLY A 310 -2.62 -0.37 -33.71
CA GLY A 310 -2.77 -1.15 -34.95
C GLY A 310 -3.54 -2.45 -34.77
N GLU A 311 -4.34 -2.80 -35.76
CA GLU A 311 -5.07 -4.08 -35.77
C GLU A 311 -4.09 -5.24 -36.02
N LEU A 312 -4.29 -6.30 -35.26
CA LEU A 312 -3.58 -7.56 -35.48
C LEU A 312 -4.35 -8.41 -36.47
N ALA A 313 -3.65 -9.06 -37.38
CA ALA A 313 -4.27 -10.08 -38.21
C ALA A 313 -4.85 -11.19 -37.35
N PRO A 314 -6.04 -11.72 -37.67
CA PRO A 314 -6.61 -12.82 -36.90
C PRO A 314 -5.63 -13.98 -36.83
N PRO A 315 -5.44 -14.62 -35.66
CA PRO A 315 -4.49 -15.70 -35.51
C PRO A 315 -4.82 -16.84 -36.46
N THR A 316 -3.83 -17.34 -37.14
CA THR A 316 -3.98 -18.55 -37.96
C THR A 316 -4.28 -19.70 -36.99
N PRO A 317 -5.39 -20.45 -37.15
CA PRO A 317 -5.72 -21.52 -36.22
C PRO A 317 -4.64 -22.59 -36.28
N THR A 318 -3.75 -22.58 -35.29
CA THR A 318 -2.78 -23.65 -35.08
C THR A 318 -3.52 -24.87 -34.54
N ARG A 319 -3.32 -26.01 -35.25
CA ARG A 319 -3.98 -27.29 -34.95
C ARG A 319 -3.90 -27.63 -33.46
N ALA A 320 -5.09 -27.95 -32.92
CA ALA A 320 -5.29 -28.44 -31.58
C ALA A 320 -4.36 -29.61 -31.21
N GLY A 321 -3.44 -29.38 -30.30
CA GLY A 321 -2.62 -30.40 -29.64
C GLY A 321 -2.56 -30.19 -28.14
N ARG A 322 -3.50 -29.43 -27.55
CA ARG A 322 -3.50 -29.12 -26.12
C ARG A 322 -4.67 -29.75 -25.41
N CYS A 323 -4.37 -30.20 -24.19
CA CYS A 323 -5.34 -30.70 -23.24
C CYS A 323 -6.62 -29.87 -23.26
N ALA A 324 -7.73 -30.48 -23.65
CA ALA A 324 -9.04 -29.81 -23.78
C ALA A 324 -9.60 -29.27 -22.43
N GLU A 325 -8.94 -29.59 -21.32
CA GLU A 325 -9.31 -29.13 -19.99
C GLU A 325 -8.16 -28.37 -19.30
N PRO A 326 -8.13 -27.03 -19.38
CA PRO A 326 -7.14 -26.20 -18.66
C PRO A 326 -7.10 -26.44 -17.16
N THR A 327 -8.24 -26.85 -16.58
CA THR A 327 -8.37 -27.21 -15.16
C THR A 327 -7.56 -28.44 -14.76
N ALA A 328 -7.25 -29.34 -15.71
CA ALA A 328 -6.40 -30.51 -15.47
C ALA A 328 -4.93 -30.13 -15.22
N MET A 329 -4.51 -28.97 -15.65
CA MET A 329 -3.14 -28.44 -15.43
C MET A 329 -2.96 -27.73 -14.08
N MET A 330 -4.05 -27.42 -13.38
CA MET A 330 -3.94 -26.84 -12.03
C MET A 330 -3.33 -27.83 -11.04
N PRO A 331 -2.34 -27.41 -10.23
CA PRO A 331 -1.87 -28.23 -9.14
C PRO A 331 -3.04 -28.61 -8.23
N LYS A 332 -3.39 -29.89 -8.16
CA LYS A 332 -4.46 -30.37 -7.28
C LYS A 332 -4.04 -30.13 -5.83
N ARG A 333 -4.86 -29.38 -5.10
CA ARG A 333 -4.64 -29.23 -3.66
C ARG A 333 -4.75 -30.58 -2.99
N ARG A 334 -3.72 -30.96 -2.25
CA ARG A 334 -3.73 -32.22 -1.45
C ARG A 334 -4.83 -32.22 -0.38
N ARG A 335 -5.32 -31.04 0.02
CA ARG A 335 -6.35 -30.84 1.05
C ARG A 335 -7.26 -29.68 0.69
N THR A 336 -8.53 -29.81 1.01
CA THR A 336 -9.50 -28.72 0.87
C THR A 336 -9.21 -27.59 1.86
N ARG A 337 -9.79 -26.39 1.63
CA ARG A 337 -9.71 -25.27 2.60
C ARG A 337 -10.25 -25.68 3.97
N ALA A 338 -11.35 -26.45 4.01
CA ALA A 338 -11.95 -26.94 5.24
C ALA A 338 -10.99 -27.88 6.00
N GLN A 339 -10.34 -28.81 5.30
CA GLN A 339 -9.33 -29.69 5.89
C GLN A 339 -8.12 -28.94 6.41
N ASN A 340 -7.60 -27.94 5.67
CA ASN A 340 -6.50 -27.12 6.13
C ASN A 340 -6.87 -26.32 7.38
N ARG A 341 -8.08 -25.75 7.41
CA ARG A 341 -8.60 -25.03 8.59
C ARG A 341 -8.77 -25.98 9.79
N ALA A 342 -9.33 -27.17 9.57
CA ALA A 342 -9.47 -28.17 10.64
C ALA A 342 -8.11 -28.59 11.21
N ASN A 343 -7.11 -28.82 10.35
CA ASN A 343 -5.75 -29.16 10.79
C ASN A 343 -5.11 -28.00 11.58
N TYR A 344 -5.23 -26.76 11.08
CA TYR A 344 -4.74 -25.59 11.79
C TYR A 344 -5.37 -25.47 13.18
N ILE A 345 -6.68 -25.62 13.30
CA ILE A 345 -7.39 -25.60 14.59
C ILE A 345 -6.90 -26.73 15.51
N ALA A 346 -6.71 -27.94 14.97
CA ALA A 346 -6.21 -29.08 15.73
C ALA A 346 -4.77 -28.85 16.24
N ASP A 347 -3.91 -28.26 15.43
CA ASP A 347 -2.53 -27.92 15.80
C ASP A 347 -2.51 -26.83 16.88
N GLN A 348 -3.32 -25.77 16.75
CA GLN A 348 -3.44 -24.73 17.77
C GLN A 348 -3.95 -25.31 19.10
N ARG A 349 -4.94 -26.22 19.06
CA ARG A 349 -5.44 -26.88 20.25
C ARG A 349 -4.39 -27.78 20.91
N ARG A 350 -3.53 -28.45 20.14
CA ARG A 350 -2.40 -29.23 20.66
C ARG A 350 -1.37 -28.33 21.36
N ASN A 351 -0.98 -27.25 20.71
CA ASN A 351 -0.02 -26.29 21.25
C ASN A 351 -0.53 -25.68 22.56
N ASN A 352 -1.81 -25.29 22.62
CA ASN A 352 -2.42 -24.72 23.83
C ASN A 352 -2.50 -25.73 24.98
N ARG A 353 -2.67 -27.04 24.70
CA ARG A 353 -2.62 -28.07 25.74
C ARG A 353 -1.21 -28.33 26.27
N GLN A 354 -0.19 -28.24 25.42
CA GLN A 354 1.22 -28.41 25.80
C GLN A 354 1.74 -27.19 26.60
N THR A 355 1.26 -25.99 26.31
CA THR A 355 1.61 -24.75 27.04
C THR A 355 0.82 -24.56 28.32
N GLY A 356 -0.30 -25.27 28.50
CA GLY A 356 -1.17 -25.21 29.69
C GLY A 356 -0.94 -26.37 30.70
N ALA A 357 -0.03 -27.27 30.47
CA ALA A 357 0.30 -28.30 31.45
C ALA A 357 1.20 -27.74 32.56
N PRO A 358 0.82 -27.83 33.85
CA PRO A 358 1.70 -27.40 34.93
C PRO A 358 2.96 -28.25 34.90
N ALA A 359 4.11 -27.60 34.95
CA ALA A 359 5.37 -28.26 35.19
C ALA A 359 5.30 -29.02 36.53
N LYS A 360 5.52 -30.32 36.49
CA LYS A 360 5.71 -31.14 37.69
C LYS A 360 7.01 -30.81 38.37
#